data_3d46422eb3bcb2b4149bf24279865637
#
_entry.id   3d46422eb3bcb2b4149bf24279865637
#
_cell.length_a   1.000
_cell.length_b   1.000
_cell.length_c   1.000
_cell.angle_alpha   90.00
_cell.angle_beta   90.00
_cell.angle_gamma   90.00
#
_symmetry.space_group_name_H-M   'P 1'
#
loop_
_entity.id
_entity.type
_entity.pdbx_description
1 polymer ?
#
loop_
_entity_poly.entity_id
_entity_poly.type
_entity_poly.pdbx_seq_one_letter_code
_entity_poly.pdbx_strand_id
1 'polypeptide(L)'
;LPIEFENDVIRRNVPWLTAGPISSINFTPIHALEGTITPQGCAFERHHSGAIELQKKDYRLMINGLVDNPLIFTYEDLERFPRQNHVYFCECAANTGMEWAGAQLNGAQFTHGMIHNMEYTGVPLRLLLNGDDMLILYNNYCCNTEINRL
;
A
#
# COMPACT_ATOMS: atom_id res chain seq x y z
N LEU A 1 6.17 -17.86 -0.26
CA LEU A 1 6.45 -17.70 1.15
C LEU A 1 5.93 -18.86 1.93
N PRO A 2 6.65 -19.30 2.99
CA PRO A 2 6.11 -20.28 3.87
C PRO A 2 4.81 -19.74 4.50
N ILE A 3 3.72 -20.43 4.30
CA ILE A 3 2.38 -20.19 4.86
C ILE A 3 2.43 -20.09 6.40
N GLU A 4 3.47 -20.64 7.01
CA GLU A 4 3.71 -20.60 8.46
C GLU A 4 3.78 -19.19 9.04
N PHE A 5 4.26 -18.19 8.28
CA PHE A 5 4.31 -16.81 8.76
C PHE A 5 2.98 -16.05 8.70
N GLU A 6 1.99 -16.53 7.96
CA GLU A 6 0.67 -15.92 7.94
C GLU A 6 -0.03 -15.96 9.30
N ASN A 7 0.30 -16.95 10.13
CA ASN A 7 -0.26 -17.11 11.47
C ASN A 7 0.23 -16.04 12.46
N ASP A 8 1.38 -15.41 12.17
CA ASP A 8 1.98 -14.38 13.04
C ASP A 8 1.41 -12.99 12.77
N VAL A 9 0.59 -12.84 11.73
CA VAL A 9 -0.08 -11.59 11.40
C VAL A 9 -1.29 -11.39 12.29
N ILE A 10 -1.23 -10.39 13.16
CA ILE A 10 -2.36 -10.00 14.01
C ILE A 10 -3.39 -9.25 13.17
N ARG A 11 -4.57 -9.85 13.00
CA ARG A 11 -5.69 -9.23 12.29
C ARG A 11 -6.77 -8.81 13.28
N ARG A 12 -7.28 -7.60 13.11
CA ARG A 12 -8.35 -7.06 13.96
C ARG A 12 -9.35 -6.26 13.15
N ASN A 13 -10.62 -6.45 13.46
CA ASN A 13 -11.68 -5.54 13.06
C ASN A 13 -11.70 -4.37 14.03
N VAL A 14 -11.64 -3.16 13.53
CA VAL A 14 -11.54 -1.95 14.35
C VAL A 14 -12.59 -0.91 13.94
N PRO A 15 -13.89 -1.22 14.08
CA PRO A 15 -14.97 -0.34 13.63
C PRO A 15 -14.96 1.02 14.32
N TRP A 16 -14.38 1.11 15.51
CA TRP A 16 -14.27 2.34 16.30
C TRP A 16 -13.16 3.31 15.81
N LEU A 17 -12.23 2.83 14.97
CA LEU A 17 -11.20 3.69 14.37
C LEU A 17 -11.63 4.34 13.06
N THR A 18 -12.74 3.89 12.48
CA THR A 18 -13.24 4.37 11.19
C THR A 18 -14.77 4.38 11.16
N ALA A 19 -15.33 5.05 10.16
CA ALA A 19 -16.76 5.24 10.03
C ALA A 19 -17.55 3.98 9.65
N GLY A 20 -16.91 2.83 9.44
CA GLY A 20 -17.56 1.62 8.95
C GLY A 20 -17.33 0.39 9.82
N PRO A 21 -18.33 -0.50 9.97
CA PRO A 21 -18.22 -1.75 10.74
C PRO A 21 -17.27 -2.78 10.11
N ILE A 22 -16.89 -2.57 8.86
CA ILE A 22 -16.05 -3.46 8.05
C ILE A 22 -14.58 -3.03 7.99
N SER A 23 -14.21 -1.96 8.70
CA SER A 23 -12.82 -1.56 8.75
C SER A 23 -11.97 -2.59 9.48
N SER A 24 -10.79 -2.84 8.96
CA SER A 24 -9.87 -3.84 9.49
C SER A 24 -8.43 -3.36 9.44
N ILE A 25 -7.60 -3.99 10.25
CA ILE A 25 -6.17 -3.77 10.30
C ILE A 25 -5.47 -5.09 10.57
N ASN A 26 -4.31 -5.30 9.97
CA ASN A 26 -3.35 -6.29 10.39
C ASN A 26 -1.98 -5.65 10.57
N PHE A 27 -1.07 -6.33 11.22
CA PHE A 27 0.24 -5.82 11.59
C PHE A 27 1.32 -6.76 11.12
N THR A 28 2.33 -6.21 10.48
CA THR A 28 3.55 -6.94 10.10
C THR A 28 4.21 -7.52 11.37
N PRO A 29 4.56 -8.81 11.40
CA PRO A 29 5.24 -9.45 12.52
C PRO A 29 6.72 -9.06 12.55
N ILE A 30 7.01 -7.80 12.84
CA ILE A 30 8.36 -7.20 12.77
C ILE A 30 9.42 -7.93 13.60
N HIS A 31 8.98 -8.61 14.67
CA HIS A 31 9.86 -9.37 15.58
C HIS A 31 10.27 -10.73 15.00
N ALA A 32 9.55 -11.26 13.99
CA ALA A 32 9.79 -12.55 13.38
C ALA A 32 10.38 -12.46 11.97
N LEU A 33 10.54 -11.24 11.44
CA LEU A 33 11.12 -11.05 10.11
C LEU A 33 12.64 -11.21 10.14
N GLU A 34 13.15 -11.89 9.12
CA GLU A 34 14.58 -11.99 8.83
C GLU A 34 14.90 -11.32 7.49
N GLY A 35 16.05 -10.62 7.42
CA GLY A 35 16.46 -9.91 6.22
C GLY A 35 15.76 -8.56 6.04
N THR A 36 15.80 -8.02 4.83
CA THR A 36 15.34 -6.67 4.51
C THR A 36 14.01 -6.61 3.77
N ILE A 37 13.57 -7.74 3.20
CA ILE A 37 12.33 -7.81 2.41
C ILE A 37 11.24 -8.48 3.24
N THR A 38 10.16 -7.76 3.45
CA THR A 38 8.95 -8.29 4.09
C THR A 38 8.24 -9.23 3.11
N PRO A 39 7.99 -10.46 3.50
CA PRO A 39 7.17 -11.37 2.73
C PRO A 39 5.74 -10.83 2.50
N GLN A 40 5.18 -11.05 1.32
CA GLN A 40 3.87 -10.51 0.94
C GLN A 40 2.76 -10.88 1.94
N GLY A 41 2.72 -12.13 2.42
CA GLY A 41 1.72 -12.57 3.41
C GLY A 41 1.89 -11.93 4.79
N CYS A 42 3.05 -11.29 5.06
CA CYS A 42 3.35 -10.61 6.33
C CYS A 42 3.20 -9.09 6.24
N ALA A 43 2.90 -8.53 5.05
CA ALA A 43 2.71 -7.10 4.90
C ALA A 43 1.48 -6.63 5.68
N PHE A 44 1.58 -5.47 6.33
CA PHE A 44 0.41 -4.88 6.97
C PHE A 44 -0.65 -4.44 5.96
N GLU A 45 -1.87 -4.43 6.39
CA GLU A 45 -3.00 -3.86 5.66
C GLU A 45 -3.80 -2.95 6.59
N ARG A 46 -4.37 -1.88 6.03
CA ARG A 46 -5.27 -0.99 6.73
C ARG A 46 -6.43 -0.60 5.85
N HIS A 47 -7.60 -1.11 6.17
CA HIS A 47 -8.83 -0.89 5.41
C HIS A 47 -9.81 -0.03 6.23
N HIS A 48 -10.18 1.13 5.70
CA HIS A 48 -11.16 2.03 6.33
C HIS A 48 -12.60 1.66 5.99
N SER A 49 -12.81 0.99 4.86
CA SER A 49 -14.14 0.64 4.34
C SER A 49 -14.26 -0.84 3.95
N GLY A 50 -13.38 -1.68 4.48
CA GLY A 50 -13.29 -3.11 4.19
C GLY A 50 -12.31 -3.46 3.09
N ALA A 51 -11.86 -4.71 3.09
CA ALA A 51 -11.03 -5.25 2.02
C ALA A 51 -11.88 -5.46 0.75
N ILE A 52 -11.34 -5.13 -0.39
CA ILE A 52 -11.99 -5.30 -1.67
C ILE A 52 -11.48 -6.56 -2.34
N GLU A 53 -12.37 -7.49 -2.67
CA GLU A 53 -12.05 -8.62 -3.53
C GLU A 53 -12.17 -8.18 -5.00
N LEU A 54 -11.07 -7.73 -5.57
CA LEU A 54 -11.02 -7.27 -6.94
C LEU A 54 -10.54 -8.38 -7.89
N GLN A 55 -11.38 -8.76 -8.84
CA GLN A 55 -10.98 -9.66 -9.92
C GLN A 55 -10.24 -8.87 -11.02
N LYS A 56 -9.24 -9.50 -11.67
CA LYS A 56 -8.49 -8.86 -12.78
C LYS A 56 -9.39 -8.22 -13.83
N LYS A 57 -10.45 -8.92 -14.24
CA LYS A 57 -11.41 -8.45 -15.25
C LYS A 57 -12.16 -7.16 -14.85
N ASP A 58 -12.30 -6.93 -13.55
CA ASP A 58 -13.05 -5.80 -12.99
C ASP A 58 -12.13 -4.62 -12.66
N TYR A 59 -10.81 -4.84 -12.72
CA TYR A 59 -9.83 -3.79 -12.45
C TYR A 59 -9.90 -2.66 -13.48
N ARG A 60 -9.95 -1.44 -12.99
CA ARG A 60 -9.89 -0.22 -13.81
C ARG A 60 -9.02 0.82 -13.09
N LEU A 61 -8.00 1.31 -13.77
CA LEU A 61 -7.22 2.45 -13.36
C LEU A 61 -7.65 3.66 -14.16
N MET A 62 -8.25 4.64 -13.51
CA MET A 62 -8.63 5.91 -14.14
C MET A 62 -7.58 6.98 -13.81
N ILE A 63 -7.06 7.62 -14.83
CA ILE A 63 -6.23 8.83 -14.73
C ILE A 63 -7.07 9.99 -15.25
N ASN A 64 -7.39 10.94 -14.37
CA ASN A 64 -8.22 12.10 -14.69
C ASN A 64 -7.80 13.32 -13.88
N GLY A 65 -8.47 14.45 -14.12
CA GLY A 65 -8.23 15.72 -13.43
C GLY A 65 -7.32 16.62 -14.25
N LEU A 66 -6.17 17.01 -13.68
CA LEU A 66 -5.21 17.91 -14.33
C LEU A 66 -4.33 17.17 -15.35
N VAL A 67 -4.97 16.52 -16.32
CA VAL A 67 -4.36 15.82 -17.45
C VAL A 67 -5.05 16.24 -18.74
N ASP A 68 -4.30 16.31 -19.83
CA ASP A 68 -4.86 16.72 -21.14
C ASP A 68 -5.85 15.67 -21.67
N ASN A 69 -5.57 14.40 -21.43
CA ASN A 69 -6.36 13.29 -21.91
C ASN A 69 -6.70 12.31 -20.77
N PRO A 70 -7.91 12.38 -20.19
CA PRO A 70 -8.36 11.38 -19.24
C PRO A 70 -8.36 9.97 -19.85
N LEU A 71 -7.79 9.01 -19.15
CA LEU A 71 -7.61 7.64 -19.63
C LEU A 71 -8.12 6.63 -18.59
N ILE A 72 -8.59 5.50 -19.09
CA ILE A 72 -8.94 4.33 -18.26
C ILE A 72 -8.16 3.14 -18.79
N PHE A 73 -7.40 2.50 -17.92
CA PHE A 73 -6.65 1.28 -18.22
C PHE A 73 -7.30 0.08 -17.57
N THR A 74 -7.45 -0.99 -18.32
CA THR A 74 -7.75 -2.33 -17.79
C THR A 74 -6.46 -2.97 -17.28
N TYR A 75 -6.59 -4.10 -16.57
CA TYR A 75 -5.42 -4.86 -16.16
C TYR A 75 -4.61 -5.36 -17.38
N GLU A 76 -5.29 -5.80 -18.42
CA GLU A 76 -4.69 -6.25 -19.69
C GLU A 76 -3.94 -5.14 -20.41
N ASP A 77 -4.43 -3.90 -20.33
CA ASP A 77 -3.72 -2.75 -20.89
C ASP A 77 -2.40 -2.51 -20.15
N LEU A 78 -2.40 -2.59 -18.82
CA LEU A 78 -1.18 -2.46 -18.03
C LEU A 78 -0.17 -3.58 -18.31
N GLU A 79 -0.64 -4.79 -18.63
CA GLU A 79 0.25 -5.91 -18.97
C GLU A 79 1.07 -5.69 -20.26
N ARG A 80 0.66 -4.77 -21.12
CA ARG A 80 1.36 -4.43 -22.38
C ARG A 80 2.52 -3.47 -22.18
N PHE A 81 2.59 -2.79 -21.03
CA PHE A 81 3.66 -1.84 -20.76
C PHE A 81 4.90 -2.51 -20.18
N PRO A 82 6.10 -1.95 -20.41
CA PRO A 82 7.31 -2.37 -19.72
C PRO A 82 7.15 -2.26 -18.21
N ARG A 83 7.56 -3.32 -17.50
CA ARG A 83 7.52 -3.38 -16.03
C ARG A 83 8.89 -3.11 -15.44
N GLN A 84 8.89 -2.58 -14.23
CA GLN A 84 10.08 -2.36 -13.42
C GLN A 84 9.86 -2.92 -12.02
N ASN A 85 10.94 -3.39 -11.41
CA ASN A 85 10.96 -3.89 -10.04
C ASN A 85 11.68 -2.90 -9.16
N HIS A 86 11.09 -2.56 -8.04
CA HIS A 86 11.70 -1.68 -7.04
C HIS A 86 11.37 -2.19 -5.63
N VAL A 87 12.33 -1.99 -4.73
CA VAL A 87 12.12 -2.24 -3.31
C VAL A 87 11.78 -0.92 -2.64
N TYR A 88 10.61 -0.89 -2.02
CA TYR A 88 10.11 0.28 -1.27
C TYR A 88 9.57 -0.15 0.08
N PHE A 89 9.76 0.70 1.08
CA PHE A 89 9.00 0.58 2.30
C PHE A 89 7.65 1.33 2.17
N CYS A 90 6.68 0.83 2.90
CA CYS A 90 5.39 1.49 3.07
C CYS A 90 5.09 1.54 4.57
N GLU A 91 4.77 2.72 5.07
CA GLU A 91 4.41 2.94 6.46
C GLU A 91 3.11 3.71 6.54
N CYS A 92 2.18 3.24 7.38
CA CYS A 92 0.97 3.98 7.66
C CYS A 92 1.29 5.20 8.51
N ALA A 93 0.71 6.37 8.19
CA ALA A 93 0.89 7.59 8.98
C ALA A 93 0.44 7.44 10.45
N ALA A 94 -0.40 6.45 10.75
CA ALA A 94 -0.84 6.14 12.10
C ALA A 94 0.04 5.08 12.80
N ASN A 95 1.13 4.63 12.19
CA ASN A 95 2.08 3.74 12.86
C ASN A 95 2.60 4.43 14.13
N THR A 96 2.81 3.66 15.20
CA THR A 96 3.14 4.15 16.56
C THR A 96 2.05 4.96 17.27
N GLY A 97 0.96 5.34 16.59
CA GLY A 97 -0.09 6.19 17.16
C GLY A 97 -0.70 5.66 18.45
N MET A 98 -0.64 4.35 18.68
CA MET A 98 -1.14 3.72 19.90
C MET A 98 -0.29 4.04 21.14
N GLU A 99 0.94 4.51 20.97
CA GLU A 99 1.85 4.87 22.07
C GLU A 99 1.90 6.38 22.36
N TRP A 100 1.20 7.20 21.60
CA TRP A 100 1.24 8.66 21.80
C TRP A 100 0.69 9.10 23.17
N ALA A 101 -0.19 8.30 23.77
CA ALA A 101 -0.72 8.53 25.12
C ALA A 101 0.04 7.75 26.23
N GLY A 102 1.10 7.05 25.89
CA GLY A 102 1.92 6.23 26.79
C GLY A 102 2.15 4.82 26.27
N ALA A 103 3.09 4.12 26.90
CA ALA A 103 3.47 2.77 26.52
C ALA A 103 2.30 1.78 26.55
N GLN A 104 2.26 0.87 25.59
CA GLN A 104 1.24 -0.17 25.46
C GLN A 104 1.82 -1.54 25.82
N LEU A 105 1.01 -2.38 26.46
CA LEU A 105 1.40 -3.75 26.84
C LEU A 105 1.25 -4.79 25.73
N ASN A 106 0.81 -4.38 24.55
CA ASN A 106 0.46 -5.29 23.43
C ASN A 106 1.66 -5.70 22.56
N GLY A 107 2.86 -5.24 22.87
CA GLY A 107 4.08 -5.56 22.14
C GLY A 107 4.31 -4.73 20.88
N ALA A 108 5.54 -4.78 20.38
CA ALA A 108 6.01 -3.94 19.28
C ALA A 108 5.26 -4.19 17.96
N GLN A 109 4.82 -5.41 17.68
CA GLN A 109 4.03 -5.70 16.48
C GLN A 109 2.73 -4.88 16.43
N PHE A 110 2.04 -4.75 17.58
CA PHE A 110 0.80 -4.00 17.66
C PHE A 110 1.04 -2.49 17.54
N THR A 111 2.10 -1.96 18.11
CA THR A 111 2.37 -0.53 18.17
C THR A 111 3.15 0.00 16.97
N HIS A 112 3.97 -0.84 16.32
CA HIS A 112 4.90 -0.46 15.25
C HIS A 112 4.76 -1.32 13.98
N GLY A 113 3.79 -2.22 13.92
CA GLY A 113 3.66 -3.19 12.84
C GLY A 113 2.96 -2.67 11.58
N MET A 114 2.59 -1.40 11.49
CA MET A 114 2.05 -0.83 10.25
C MET A 114 3.16 -0.30 9.34
N ILE A 115 4.15 -1.14 9.11
CA ILE A 115 5.28 -0.90 8.19
C ILE A 115 5.68 -2.21 7.50
N HIS A 116 6.07 -2.13 6.26
CA HIS A 116 6.71 -3.23 5.53
C HIS A 116 7.67 -2.68 4.47
N ASN A 117 8.61 -3.52 4.03
CA ASN A 117 9.53 -3.23 2.94
C ASN A 117 9.45 -4.36 1.91
N MET A 118 8.91 -4.09 0.73
CA MET A 118 8.61 -5.12 -0.25
C MET A 118 9.21 -4.80 -1.61
N GLU A 119 9.44 -5.85 -2.41
CA GLU A 119 9.68 -5.69 -3.82
C GLU A 119 8.35 -5.56 -4.56
N TYR A 120 8.21 -4.47 -5.29
CA TYR A 120 7.04 -4.17 -6.13
C TYR A 120 7.41 -4.29 -7.59
N THR A 121 6.55 -4.96 -8.36
CA THR A 121 6.60 -4.98 -9.82
C THR A 121 5.46 -4.15 -10.37
N GLY A 122 5.76 -3.13 -11.15
CA GLY A 122 4.73 -2.24 -11.68
C GLY A 122 5.12 -1.57 -12.99
N VAL A 123 4.18 -0.83 -13.55
CA VAL A 123 4.38 0.01 -14.72
C VAL A 123 4.70 1.43 -14.25
N PRO A 124 5.81 2.03 -14.69
CA PRO A 124 6.12 3.41 -14.37
C PRO A 124 4.99 4.35 -14.80
N LEU A 125 4.51 5.19 -13.88
CA LEU A 125 3.40 6.11 -14.15
C LEU A 125 3.65 7.02 -15.35
N ARG A 126 4.90 7.44 -15.57
CA ARG A 126 5.29 8.24 -16.74
C ARG A 126 4.98 7.61 -18.10
N LEU A 127 4.85 6.28 -18.14
CA LEU A 127 4.48 5.55 -19.38
C LEU A 127 2.97 5.57 -19.63
N LEU A 128 2.18 5.80 -18.59
CA LEU A 128 0.73 5.91 -18.68
C LEU A 128 0.29 7.34 -18.97
N LEU A 129 1.18 8.31 -18.74
CA LEU A 129 0.98 9.73 -19.00
C LEU A 129 1.71 10.11 -20.28
N ASN A 130 1.11 10.95 -21.11
CA ASN A 130 1.85 11.65 -22.15
C ASN A 130 2.86 12.58 -21.49
N GLY A 131 4.02 12.80 -22.12
CA GLY A 131 5.16 13.48 -21.51
C GLY A 131 4.85 14.84 -20.83
N ASP A 132 3.84 15.58 -21.30
CA ASP A 132 3.42 16.87 -20.75
C ASP A 132 2.54 16.71 -19.50
N ASP A 133 1.78 15.63 -19.39
CA ASP A 133 0.92 15.36 -18.23
C ASP A 133 1.72 15.08 -16.95
N MET A 134 2.95 14.57 -17.07
CA MET A 134 3.79 14.22 -15.94
C MET A 134 4.21 15.46 -15.12
N LEU A 135 4.40 16.60 -15.74
CA LEU A 135 4.76 17.86 -15.07
C LEU A 135 3.63 18.36 -14.17
N ILE A 136 2.39 18.20 -14.58
CA ILE A 136 1.21 18.64 -13.83
C ILE A 136 1.03 17.80 -12.58
N LEU A 137 1.18 16.47 -12.68
CA LEU A 137 1.09 15.59 -11.52
C LEU A 137 2.23 15.80 -10.53
N TYR A 138 3.45 16.01 -11.00
CA TYR A 138 4.59 16.28 -10.13
C TYR A 138 4.37 17.52 -9.24
N ASN A 139 3.80 18.57 -9.78
CA ASN A 139 3.54 19.81 -9.04
C ASN A 139 2.39 19.69 -8.02
N ASN A 140 1.43 18.80 -8.23
CA ASN A 140 0.23 18.69 -7.40
C ASN A 140 0.28 17.57 -6.33
N TYR A 141 1.17 16.58 -6.48
CA TYR A 141 1.29 15.44 -5.56
C TYR A 141 2.58 15.44 -4.74
N CYS A 142 3.24 16.55 -4.62
CA CYS A 142 4.51 16.72 -3.89
C CYS A 142 4.42 16.50 -2.37
N CYS A 143 3.38 15.90 -1.87
CA CYS A 143 3.25 15.61 -0.45
C CYS A 143 2.84 14.15 -0.25
N ASN A 144 3.76 13.28 -0.01
CA ASN A 144 3.58 11.99 0.66
C ASN A 144 3.64 10.67 -0.11
N THR A 145 4.15 10.59 -1.31
CA THR A 145 4.49 9.26 -1.86
C THR A 145 5.78 9.34 -2.68
N GLU A 146 6.68 8.40 -2.48
CA GLU A 146 7.91 8.24 -3.27
C GLU A 146 7.67 7.92 -4.76
N ILE A 147 6.42 7.98 -5.22
CA ILE A 147 6.05 7.94 -6.65
C ILE A 147 6.79 9.02 -7.45
N ASN A 148 7.30 10.06 -6.79
CA ASN A 148 7.99 11.19 -7.40
C ASN A 148 9.48 10.94 -7.73
N ARG A 149 10.01 9.74 -7.55
CA ARG A 149 11.41 9.39 -7.86
C ARG A 149 11.60 8.29 -8.93
N LEU A 150 10.52 7.95 -9.64
CA LEU A 150 10.60 6.95 -10.73
C LEU A 150 10.80 7.61 -12.08
#